data_e12cb1e7c50af42626204b1b727d2350
#
_entry.id   e12cb1e7c50af42626204b1b727d2350
#
_cell.length_a   1.000
_cell.length_b   1.000
_cell.length_c   1.000
_cell.angle_alpha   90.00
_cell.angle_beta   90.00
_cell.angle_gamma   90.00
#
_symmetry.space_group_name_H-M   'P 1'
#
loop_
_entity.id
_entity.type
_entity.pdbx_description
1 polymer ?
#
loop_
_entity_poly.entity_id
_entity_poly.type
_entity_poly.pdbx_seq_one_letter_code
_entity_poly.pdbx_strand_id
1 'polypeptide(L)'
;LLDEVYFRKYQIYYKKGEIDKAIESLEVIISNYSYDILKDDALFQLARIYENKKRDIELASTYYEAILLECSGSIFTAESRKKYRQLRGDKL
;
A
#
# COMPACT_ATOMS: atom_id res chain seq x y z
N LEU A 1 1.68 15.67 9.57
CA LEU A 1 0.95 15.75 10.82
C LEU A 1 -0.32 14.92 10.80
N LEU A 2 -1.31 15.28 9.95
CA LEU A 2 -2.54 14.48 9.84
C LEU A 2 -2.26 13.14 9.16
N ASP A 3 -1.33 13.10 8.23
CA ASP A 3 -0.94 11.86 7.58
C ASP A 3 -0.38 10.86 8.58
N GLU A 4 0.41 11.35 9.56
CA GLU A 4 0.93 10.49 10.62
C GLU A 4 -0.19 9.97 11.51
N VAL A 5 -1.21 10.80 11.77
CA VAL A 5 -2.37 10.38 12.54
C VAL A 5 -3.10 9.23 11.84
N TYR A 6 -3.31 9.36 10.52
CA TYR A 6 -4.00 8.32 9.77
C TYR A 6 -3.15 7.06 9.65
N PHE A 7 -1.83 7.20 9.57
CA PHE A 7 -0.97 6.03 9.54
C PHE A 7 -1.03 5.29 10.88
N ARG A 8 -1.08 6.03 11.98
CA ARG A 8 -1.23 5.42 13.29
C ARG A 8 -2.59 4.73 13.42
N LYS A 9 -3.65 5.35 12.87
CA LYS A 9 -4.98 4.73 12.87
C LYS A 9 -4.95 3.41 12.11
N TYR A 10 -4.29 3.39 10.95
CA TYR A 10 -4.14 2.17 10.20
C TYR A 10 -3.50 1.08 11.04
N GLN A 11 -2.42 1.40 11.73
CA GLN A 11 -1.71 0.41 12.55
C GLN A 11 -2.61 -0.16 13.64
N ILE A 12 -3.37 0.70 14.29
CA ILE A 12 -4.26 0.29 15.36
C ILE A 12 -5.37 -0.60 14.83
N TYR A 13 -6.04 -0.19 13.75
CA TYR A 13 -7.10 -0.97 13.15
C TYR A 13 -6.61 -2.31 12.65
N TYR A 14 -5.46 -2.32 12.00
CA TYR A 14 -4.87 -3.55 11.48
C TYR A 14 -4.61 -4.55 12.61
N LYS A 15 -4.06 -4.05 13.72
CA LYS A 15 -3.74 -4.89 14.87
C LYS A 15 -4.99 -5.49 15.50
N LYS A 16 -6.10 -4.74 15.46
CA LYS A 16 -7.38 -5.23 15.98
C LYS A 16 -8.11 -6.15 15.02
N GLY A 17 -7.61 -6.31 13.82
CA GLY A 17 -8.28 -7.11 12.81
C GLY A 17 -9.37 -6.37 12.06
N GLU A 18 -9.50 -5.06 12.25
CA GLU A 18 -10.48 -4.24 11.55
C GLU A 18 -9.88 -3.79 10.23
N ILE A 19 -9.81 -4.73 9.29
CA ILE A 19 -9.09 -4.55 8.05
C ILE A 19 -9.68 -3.45 7.17
N ASP A 20 -11.00 -3.36 7.08
CA ASP A 20 -11.63 -2.32 6.25
C ASP A 20 -11.32 -0.92 6.75
N LYS A 21 -11.30 -0.72 8.07
CA LYS A 21 -10.96 0.57 8.65
C LYS A 21 -9.48 0.89 8.46
N ALA A 22 -8.64 -0.13 8.50
CA ALA A 22 -7.22 0.04 8.23
C ALA A 22 -7.02 0.52 6.79
N ILE A 23 -7.75 -0.08 5.85
CA ILE A 23 -7.70 0.31 4.44
C ILE A 23 -8.14 1.76 4.27
N GLU A 24 -9.26 2.15 4.89
CA GLU A 24 -9.75 3.53 4.81
C GLU A 24 -8.71 4.53 5.27
N SER A 25 -8.04 4.23 6.38
CA SER A 25 -7.02 5.13 6.92
C SER A 25 -5.87 5.31 5.95
N LEU A 26 -5.42 4.24 5.31
CA LEU A 26 -4.36 4.32 4.32
C LEU A 26 -4.80 5.08 3.07
N GLU A 27 -6.05 4.89 2.66
CA GLU A 27 -6.59 5.58 1.48
C GLU A 27 -6.67 7.08 1.69
N VAL A 28 -6.95 7.52 2.91
CA VAL A 28 -6.96 8.95 3.22
C VAL A 28 -5.58 9.56 2.96
N ILE A 29 -4.52 8.86 3.35
CA ILE A 29 -3.16 9.33 3.13
C ILE A 29 -2.89 9.51 1.63
N ILE A 30 -3.25 8.52 0.84
CA ILE A 30 -3.00 8.55 -0.59
C ILE A 30 -3.79 9.66 -1.28
N SER A 31 -5.06 9.85 -0.88
CA SER A 31 -5.95 10.81 -1.53
C SER A 31 -5.65 12.25 -1.16
N ASN A 32 -5.23 12.51 0.08
CA ASN A 32 -5.13 13.87 0.60
C ASN A 32 -3.69 14.34 0.81
N TYR A 33 -2.72 13.44 0.77
CA TYR A 33 -1.33 13.78 1.09
C TYR A 33 -0.40 13.23 0.01
N SER A 34 -0.72 13.55 -1.24
CA SER A 34 -0.05 12.96 -2.40
C SER A 34 1.44 13.30 -2.51
N TYR A 35 1.90 14.32 -1.82
CA TYR A 35 3.32 14.66 -1.82
C TYR A 35 4.02 14.26 -0.53
N ASP A 36 3.34 13.51 0.31
CA ASP A 36 3.88 13.13 1.60
C ASP A 36 4.81 11.94 1.51
N ILE A 37 5.78 11.89 2.41
CA ILE A 37 6.73 10.78 2.46
C ILE A 37 6.06 9.46 2.87
N LEU A 38 4.86 9.54 3.47
CA LEU A 38 4.12 8.35 3.86
C LEU A 38 3.29 7.77 2.72
N LYS A 39 3.23 8.45 1.57
CA LYS A 39 2.43 7.94 0.45
C LYS A 39 2.92 6.59 -0.04
N ASP A 40 4.22 6.43 -0.21
CA ASP A 40 4.76 5.17 -0.70
C ASP A 40 4.56 4.04 0.32
N ASP A 41 4.72 4.36 1.61
CA ASP A 41 4.46 3.38 2.66
C ASP A 41 2.98 2.99 2.66
N ALA A 42 2.08 3.97 2.55
CA ALA A 42 0.65 3.70 2.52
C ALA A 42 0.28 2.82 1.31
N LEU A 43 0.81 3.12 0.15
CA LEU A 43 0.59 2.30 -1.04
C LEU A 43 1.10 0.87 -0.84
N PHE A 44 2.28 0.74 -0.25
CA PHE A 44 2.86 -0.58 -0.04
C PHE A 44 2.04 -1.40 0.95
N GLN A 45 1.59 -0.78 2.04
CA GLN A 45 0.77 -1.48 3.02
C GLN A 45 -0.59 -1.88 2.44
N LEU A 46 -1.19 -1.00 1.62
CA LEU A 46 -2.43 -1.36 0.92
C LEU A 46 -2.22 -2.56 0.00
N ALA A 47 -1.14 -2.55 -0.76
CA ALA A 47 -0.84 -3.66 -1.65
C ALA A 47 -0.75 -4.97 -0.87
N ARG A 48 -0.06 -4.95 0.26
CA ARG A 48 0.10 -6.14 1.10
C ARG A 48 -1.22 -6.61 1.69
N ILE A 49 -2.08 -5.67 2.11
CA ILE A 49 -3.38 -6.03 2.67
C ILE A 49 -4.24 -6.70 1.60
N TYR A 50 -4.29 -6.13 0.41
CA TYR A 50 -5.08 -6.72 -0.68
C TYR A 50 -4.53 -8.06 -1.10
N GLU A 51 -3.21 -8.23 -1.08
CA GLU A 51 -2.61 -9.50 -1.43
C GLU A 51 -2.90 -10.58 -0.40
N ASN A 52 -2.73 -10.27 0.88
CA ASN A 52 -2.70 -11.29 1.94
C ASN A 52 -3.98 -11.41 2.74
N LYS A 53 -4.74 -10.33 2.90
CA LYS A 53 -5.96 -10.34 3.71
C LYS A 53 -7.22 -10.40 2.87
N LYS A 54 -7.28 -9.58 1.83
CA LYS A 54 -8.45 -9.54 0.95
C LYS A 54 -8.37 -10.54 -0.20
N ARG A 55 -7.17 -11.03 -0.49
CA ARG A 55 -6.93 -11.96 -1.60
C ARG A 55 -7.37 -11.39 -2.94
N ASP A 56 -7.27 -10.08 -3.08
CA ASP A 56 -7.59 -9.38 -4.32
C ASP A 56 -6.29 -9.10 -5.06
N ILE A 57 -5.89 -10.04 -5.90
CA ILE A 57 -4.60 -9.99 -6.58
C ILE A 57 -4.52 -8.84 -7.58
N GLU A 58 -5.62 -8.55 -8.29
CA GLU A 58 -5.63 -7.45 -9.24
C GLU A 58 -5.39 -6.11 -8.56
N LEU A 59 -6.09 -5.88 -7.46
CA LEU A 59 -5.95 -4.62 -6.75
C LEU A 59 -4.58 -4.51 -6.08
N ALA A 60 -4.09 -5.63 -5.54
CA ALA A 60 -2.74 -5.65 -4.97
C ALA A 60 -1.71 -5.27 -6.04
N SER A 61 -1.83 -5.84 -7.24
CA SER A 61 -0.92 -5.51 -8.35
C SER A 61 -0.99 -4.04 -8.71
N THR A 62 -2.20 -3.48 -8.71
CA THR A 62 -2.39 -2.06 -9.03
C THR A 62 -1.65 -1.17 -8.04
N TYR A 63 -1.71 -1.49 -6.75
CA TYR A 63 -1.01 -0.69 -5.75
C TYR A 63 0.51 -0.87 -5.82
N TYR A 64 0.99 -2.08 -6.09
CA TYR A 64 2.43 -2.26 -6.29
C TYR A 64 2.92 -1.49 -7.50
N GLU A 65 2.13 -1.51 -8.59
CA GLU A 65 2.48 -0.76 -9.79
C GLU A 65 2.50 0.75 -9.52
N ALA A 66 1.56 1.24 -8.72
CA ALA A 66 1.51 2.66 -8.37
C ALA A 66 2.81 3.13 -7.74
N ILE A 67 3.43 2.30 -6.90
CA ILE A 67 4.72 2.63 -6.30
C ILE A 67 5.78 2.79 -7.38
N LEU A 68 5.79 1.89 -8.35
CA LEU A 68 6.78 1.93 -9.44
C LEU A 68 6.60 3.17 -10.30
N LEU A 69 5.36 3.60 -10.54
CA LEU A 69 5.07 4.72 -11.41
C LEU A 69 5.16 6.08 -10.71
N GLU A 70 4.79 6.13 -9.43
CA GLU A 70 4.64 7.39 -8.73
C GLU A 70 5.70 7.63 -7.66
N CYS A 71 6.37 6.58 -7.21
CA CYS A 71 7.31 6.67 -6.10
C CYS A 71 8.64 6.02 -6.46
N SER A 72 9.19 6.39 -7.61
CA SER A 72 10.36 5.71 -8.19
C SER A 72 11.60 5.74 -7.30
N GLY A 73 11.70 6.69 -6.38
CA GLY A 73 12.83 6.75 -5.45
C GLY A 73 12.57 6.08 -4.10
N SER A 74 11.44 5.38 -3.98
CA SER A 74 11.04 4.79 -2.72
C SER A 74 11.91 3.59 -2.35
N ILE A 75 12.09 3.39 -1.04
CA ILE A 75 12.75 2.19 -0.53
C ILE A 75 11.94 0.93 -0.84
N PHE A 76 10.66 1.09 -1.21
CA PHE A 76 9.80 -0.05 -1.53
C PHE A 76 9.82 -0.43 -3.00
N THR A 77 10.59 0.27 -3.84
CA THR A 77 10.57 0.06 -5.29
C THR A 77 10.98 -1.36 -5.69
N ALA A 78 12.09 -1.84 -5.14
CA ALA A 78 12.61 -3.17 -5.51
C ALA A 78 11.63 -4.27 -5.12
N GLU A 79 11.08 -4.21 -3.92
CA GLU A 79 10.13 -5.21 -3.44
C GLU A 79 8.83 -5.14 -4.25
N SER A 80 8.38 -3.92 -4.54
CA SER A 80 7.15 -3.71 -5.32
C SER A 80 7.28 -4.27 -6.73
N ARG A 81 8.45 -4.10 -7.36
CA ARG A 81 8.70 -4.65 -8.70
C ARG A 81 8.63 -6.17 -8.67
N LYS A 82 9.25 -6.77 -7.68
CA LYS A 82 9.25 -8.22 -7.51
C LYS A 82 7.83 -8.74 -7.33
N LYS A 83 7.06 -8.11 -6.44
CA LYS A 83 5.68 -8.51 -6.17
C LYS A 83 4.79 -8.32 -7.39
N TYR A 84 4.94 -7.19 -8.06
CA TYR A 84 4.14 -6.90 -9.24
C TYR A 84 4.34 -7.99 -10.32
N ARG A 85 5.59 -8.37 -10.55
CA ARG A 85 5.89 -9.42 -11.52
C ARG A 85 5.32 -10.77 -11.11
N GLN A 86 5.44 -11.11 -9.83
CA GLN A 86 4.92 -12.38 -9.32
C GLN A 86 3.41 -12.46 -9.46
N LEU A 87 2.72 -11.37 -9.14
CA LEU A 87 1.26 -11.36 -9.18
C LEU A 87 0.72 -11.37 -10.60
N ARG A 88 1.49 -10.83 -11.55
CA ARG A 88 1.14 -10.92 -12.98
C ARG A 88 1.40 -12.29 -13.56
N GLY A 89 2.08 -13.15 -12.82
CA GLY A 89 2.42 -14.45 -13.31
C GLY A 89 3.69 -14.51 -14.17
N ASP A 90 4.48 -13.43 -14.15
CA ASP A 90 5.76 -13.39 -14.87
C ASP A 90 6.71 -14.40 -14.26
N LYS A 91 7.39 -15.13 -15.11
CA LYS A 91 8.44 -16.04 -14.67
C LYS A 91 9.76 -15.31 -14.72
N LEU A 92 10.48 -15.39 -13.65
CA LEU A 92 11.78 -14.73 -13.54
C LEU A 92 12.91 -15.67 -13.79
#